data_e0f4f130a74f23e6cda7471a64a6daf7
#
_entry.id   e0f4f130a74f23e6cda7471a64a6daf7
#
_cell.length_a   1.000
_cell.length_b   1.000
_cell.length_c   1.000
_cell.angle_alpha   90.00
_cell.angle_beta   90.00
_cell.angle_gamma   90.00
#
_symmetry.space_group_name_H-M   'P 1'
#
loop_
_entity.id
_entity.type
_entity.pdbx_description
1 polymer ?
#
loop_
_entity_poly.entity_id
_entity_poly.type
_entity_poly.pdbx_seq_one_letter_code
_entity_poly.pdbx_strand_id
1 'polypeptide(L)'
;SMSRIMSSLIAKQILIKEGETKGARFSLTADARRVATDPRRRTPLTYDPGRIGGYVPNQSRWLPEFAAARMRAAVDAGGGQKLDASTYSKAIAERFLVDLAWASSDLEGNTYDHLSTEVLIKYGESASGRDRMETAMILNHKAAISAMLDGLDGQFPDTHEVQRRHVLMMRDLLDAGDLGAIRRTSVQITATNYRPSSDHALLANGLSDLLAKASEVKEPFEAAFVLLAGISYLQTFG
;
A
#
# COMPACT_ATOMS: atom_id res chain seq x y z
N SER A 1 -30.82 -3.14 -15.79
CA SER A 1 -31.11 -4.42 -16.43
C SER A 1 -29.84 -5.30 -16.38
N MET A 2 -30.03 -6.63 -16.37
CA MET A 2 -28.95 -7.63 -16.39
C MET A 2 -27.92 -7.33 -17.49
N SER A 3 -28.37 -6.94 -18.68
CA SER A 3 -27.50 -6.58 -19.82
C SER A 3 -26.50 -5.47 -19.50
N ARG A 4 -26.91 -4.42 -18.79
CA ARG A 4 -26.00 -3.32 -18.39
C ARG A 4 -24.92 -3.78 -17.42
N ILE A 5 -25.29 -4.66 -16.48
CA ILE A 5 -24.34 -5.23 -15.52
C ILE A 5 -23.29 -6.06 -16.26
N MET A 6 -23.73 -6.96 -17.16
CA MET A 6 -22.83 -7.80 -17.94
C MET A 6 -21.88 -6.97 -18.83
N SER A 7 -22.40 -5.95 -19.53
CA SER A 7 -21.59 -5.05 -20.33
C SER A 7 -20.55 -4.28 -19.47
N SER A 8 -20.95 -3.83 -18.28
CA SER A 8 -20.03 -3.17 -17.35
C SER A 8 -18.91 -4.11 -16.88
N LEU A 9 -19.23 -5.38 -16.58
CA LEU A 9 -18.25 -6.36 -16.14
C LEU A 9 -17.27 -6.75 -17.26
N ILE A 10 -17.74 -6.78 -18.50
CA ILE A 10 -16.88 -7.00 -19.66
C ILE A 10 -15.94 -5.81 -19.88
N ALA A 11 -16.48 -4.59 -19.85
CA ALA A 11 -15.68 -3.37 -19.99
C ALA A 11 -14.61 -3.23 -18.89
N LYS A 12 -14.89 -3.75 -17.70
CA LYS A 12 -13.94 -3.82 -16.57
C LYS A 12 -12.99 -5.03 -16.63
N GLN A 13 -13.01 -5.78 -17.70
CA GLN A 13 -12.19 -7.00 -17.87
C GLN A 13 -12.39 -8.04 -16.75
N ILE A 14 -13.58 -8.09 -16.16
CA ILE A 14 -13.95 -9.10 -15.16
C ILE A 14 -14.52 -10.33 -15.83
N LEU A 15 -15.30 -10.14 -16.91
CA LEU A 15 -15.91 -11.20 -17.69
C LEU A 15 -15.42 -11.21 -19.14
N ILE A 16 -15.31 -12.41 -19.68
CA ILE A 16 -15.14 -12.67 -21.10
C ILE A 16 -16.49 -13.20 -21.63
N LYS A 17 -16.93 -12.65 -22.75
CA LYS A 17 -18.08 -13.15 -23.49
C LYS A 17 -17.60 -13.98 -24.68
N GLU A 18 -18.05 -15.22 -24.78
CA GLU A 18 -17.80 -16.11 -25.89
C GLU A 18 -19.13 -16.36 -26.65
N GLY A 19 -19.16 -16.00 -27.93
CA GLY A 19 -20.34 -16.08 -28.78
C GLY A 19 -21.17 -14.79 -28.82
N GLU A 20 -21.97 -14.64 -29.90
CA GLU A 20 -22.71 -13.38 -30.16
C GLU A 20 -24.23 -13.51 -29.98
N THR A 21 -24.75 -14.72 -29.88
CA THR A 21 -26.21 -14.99 -29.88
C THR A 21 -26.73 -15.33 -28.48
N LYS A 22 -28.01 -15.75 -28.40
CA LYS A 22 -28.67 -16.22 -27.17
C LYS A 22 -27.93 -17.36 -26.45
N GLY A 23 -26.98 -18.05 -27.14
CA GLY A 23 -26.11 -19.07 -26.57
C GLY A 23 -24.76 -18.55 -26.05
N ALA A 24 -24.54 -17.22 -25.98
CA ALA A 24 -23.29 -16.64 -25.49
C ALA A 24 -22.99 -17.10 -24.05
N ARG A 25 -21.77 -17.57 -23.84
CA ARG A 25 -21.25 -17.95 -22.52
C ARG A 25 -20.45 -16.82 -21.92
N PHE A 26 -20.51 -16.71 -20.62
CA PHE A 26 -19.73 -15.74 -19.86
C PHE A 26 -18.82 -16.47 -18.89
N SER A 27 -17.56 -16.16 -18.90
CA SER A 27 -16.58 -16.70 -17.97
C SER A 27 -15.79 -15.57 -17.30
N LEU A 28 -15.31 -15.82 -16.09
CA LEU A 28 -14.40 -14.88 -15.45
C LEU A 28 -13.07 -14.84 -16.23
N THR A 29 -12.49 -13.64 -16.40
CA THR A 29 -11.11 -13.52 -16.85
C THR A 29 -10.16 -14.26 -15.90
N ALA A 30 -8.95 -14.57 -16.33
CA ALA A 30 -7.96 -15.23 -15.49
C ALA A 30 -7.70 -14.44 -14.20
N ASP A 31 -7.58 -13.12 -14.31
CA ASP A 31 -7.36 -12.23 -13.17
C ASP A 31 -8.56 -12.16 -12.23
N ALA A 32 -9.78 -12.03 -12.77
CA ALA A 32 -11.00 -12.04 -11.96
C ALA A 32 -11.20 -13.38 -11.26
N ARG A 33 -10.91 -14.49 -11.91
CA ARG A 33 -10.94 -15.82 -11.30
C ARG A 33 -9.92 -15.96 -10.19
N ARG A 34 -8.71 -15.43 -10.41
CA ARG A 34 -7.65 -15.40 -9.41
C ARG A 34 -8.07 -14.62 -8.18
N VAL A 35 -8.65 -13.42 -8.36
CA VAL A 35 -9.14 -12.58 -7.24
C VAL A 35 -10.28 -13.27 -6.50
N ALA A 36 -11.22 -13.92 -7.20
CA ALA A 36 -12.35 -14.65 -6.61
C ALA A 36 -11.95 -15.94 -5.88
N THR A 37 -10.74 -16.47 -6.15
CA THR A 37 -10.25 -17.69 -5.49
C THR A 37 -9.62 -17.34 -4.15
N ASP A 38 -9.96 -18.09 -3.09
CA ASP A 38 -9.29 -17.96 -1.78
C ASP A 38 -7.76 -17.90 -1.97
N PRO A 39 -7.08 -16.86 -1.48
CA PRO A 39 -5.63 -16.70 -1.63
C PRO A 39 -4.82 -17.95 -1.25
N ARG A 40 -5.27 -18.69 -0.25
CA ARG A 40 -4.62 -19.94 0.20
C ARG A 40 -4.74 -21.11 -0.77
N ARG A 41 -5.72 -21.05 -1.68
CA ARG A 41 -5.96 -22.07 -2.73
C ARG A 41 -5.35 -21.71 -4.08
N ARG A 42 -4.71 -20.51 -4.17
CA ARG A 42 -4.00 -20.10 -5.39
C ARG A 42 -2.71 -20.89 -5.55
N THR A 43 -2.23 -21.01 -6.77
CA THR A 43 -0.89 -21.57 -7.04
C THR A 43 0.15 -20.76 -6.29
N PRO A 44 1.07 -21.40 -5.54
CA PRO A 44 2.16 -20.70 -4.90
C PRO A 44 2.95 -19.86 -5.89
N LEU A 45 3.25 -18.64 -5.51
CA LEU A 45 4.11 -17.73 -6.24
C LEU A 45 5.35 -17.45 -5.42
N THR A 46 6.52 -17.56 -6.04
CA THR A 46 7.78 -17.14 -5.46
C THR A 46 8.17 -15.75 -5.94
N TYR A 47 9.05 -15.10 -5.21
CA TYR A 47 9.64 -13.84 -5.64
C TYR A 47 10.33 -13.99 -7.00
N ASP A 48 10.05 -13.06 -7.89
CA ASP A 48 10.64 -12.93 -9.20
C ASP A 48 11.21 -11.51 -9.36
N PRO A 49 12.55 -11.34 -9.41
CA PRO A 49 13.16 -10.02 -9.56
C PRO A 49 12.78 -9.34 -10.87
N GLY A 50 12.39 -10.10 -11.89
CA GLY A 50 11.93 -9.58 -13.17
C GLY A 50 10.65 -8.74 -13.09
N ARG A 51 9.85 -8.89 -12.02
CA ARG A 51 8.66 -8.06 -11.84
C ARG A 51 9.00 -6.59 -11.63
N ILE A 52 9.94 -6.29 -10.75
CA ILE A 52 10.40 -4.91 -10.53
C ILE A 52 11.37 -4.53 -11.66
N GLY A 53 12.35 -5.39 -11.95
CA GLY A 53 13.34 -5.14 -13.00
C GLY A 53 12.75 -4.85 -14.37
N GLY A 54 11.66 -5.53 -14.74
CA GLY A 54 10.95 -5.33 -15.99
C GLY A 54 10.00 -4.13 -16.06
N TYR A 55 9.76 -3.45 -14.93
CA TYR A 55 8.97 -2.22 -14.94
C TYR A 55 9.78 -1.07 -15.58
N VAL A 56 9.21 -0.44 -16.60
CA VAL A 56 9.81 0.70 -17.28
C VAL A 56 8.96 1.94 -16.98
N PRO A 57 9.49 2.95 -16.27
CA PRO A 57 8.76 4.16 -15.92
C PRO A 57 8.11 4.83 -17.13
N ASN A 58 6.88 5.27 -17.00
CA ASN A 58 6.08 5.94 -18.02
C ASN A 58 5.73 5.10 -19.28
N GLN A 59 6.17 3.84 -19.35
CA GLN A 59 5.82 2.88 -20.39
C GLN A 59 5.03 1.69 -19.83
N SER A 60 5.52 1.10 -18.74
CA SER A 60 4.80 0.08 -17.99
C SER A 60 3.70 0.72 -17.13
N ARG A 61 2.65 -0.03 -16.85
CA ARG A 61 1.58 0.39 -15.96
C ARG A 61 1.13 -0.76 -15.07
N TRP A 62 1.18 -0.54 -13.76
CA TRP A 62 0.67 -1.47 -12.76
C TRP A 62 -0.71 -1.07 -12.27
N LEU A 63 -0.97 0.24 -12.12
CA LEU A 63 -2.30 0.74 -11.75
C LEU A 63 -3.25 0.67 -12.97
N PRO A 64 -4.37 -0.07 -12.89
CA PRO A 64 -5.33 -0.12 -13.97
C PRO A 64 -5.87 1.28 -14.32
N GLU A 65 -5.98 1.59 -15.61
CA GLU A 65 -6.40 2.92 -16.09
C GLU A 65 -7.74 3.36 -15.51
N PHE A 66 -8.70 2.44 -15.36
CA PHE A 66 -10.00 2.78 -14.77
C PHE A 66 -9.87 3.26 -13.30
N ALA A 67 -8.90 2.73 -12.54
CA ALA A 67 -8.66 3.14 -11.17
C ALA A 67 -7.96 4.52 -11.14
N ALA A 68 -6.93 4.72 -11.97
CA ALA A 68 -6.27 6.00 -12.12
C ALA A 68 -7.25 7.10 -12.54
N ALA A 69 -8.12 6.83 -13.52
CA ALA A 69 -9.15 7.78 -13.96
C ALA A 69 -10.13 8.15 -12.85
N ARG A 70 -10.53 7.19 -12.02
CA ARG A 70 -11.40 7.47 -10.85
C ARG A 70 -10.70 8.33 -9.80
N MET A 71 -9.42 8.09 -9.54
CA MET A 71 -8.63 8.89 -8.59
C MET A 71 -8.48 10.33 -9.09
N ARG A 72 -8.14 10.51 -10.37
CA ARG A 72 -8.08 11.86 -10.98
C ARG A 72 -9.42 12.60 -10.89
N ALA A 73 -10.51 11.93 -11.27
CA ALA A 73 -11.84 12.51 -11.18
C ALA A 73 -12.24 12.89 -9.75
N ALA A 74 -11.83 12.12 -8.75
CA ALA A 74 -12.08 12.45 -7.35
C ALA A 74 -11.30 13.70 -6.89
N VAL A 75 -10.05 13.85 -7.33
CA VAL A 75 -9.25 15.05 -7.05
C VAL A 75 -9.86 16.28 -7.73
N ASP A 76 -10.26 16.17 -9.01
CA ASP A 76 -10.89 17.25 -9.77
C ASP A 76 -12.21 17.68 -9.13
N ALA A 77 -13.04 16.73 -8.70
CA ALA A 77 -14.31 16.98 -8.02
C ALA A 77 -14.14 17.61 -6.62
N GLY A 78 -13.02 17.35 -5.96
CA GLY A 78 -12.66 17.95 -4.68
C GLY A 78 -12.31 19.42 -4.74
N GLY A 79 -12.39 20.04 -5.93
CA GLY A 79 -12.18 21.48 -6.15
C GLY A 79 -10.76 21.90 -5.77
N GLY A 80 -9.75 21.23 -6.34
CA GLY A 80 -8.34 21.50 -6.07
C GLY A 80 -8.01 22.98 -6.11
N GLN A 81 -8.19 23.66 -4.97
CA GLN A 81 -7.62 24.99 -4.81
C GLN A 81 -6.11 24.83 -4.98
N LYS A 82 -5.54 25.63 -5.86
CA LYS A 82 -4.09 25.77 -6.03
C LYS A 82 -3.48 26.44 -4.79
N LEU A 83 -3.63 25.81 -3.63
CA LEU A 83 -2.75 26.09 -2.50
C LEU A 83 -1.42 25.41 -2.81
N ASP A 84 -0.34 26.01 -2.36
CA ASP A 84 0.97 25.38 -2.38
C ASP A 84 0.80 23.93 -1.92
N ALA A 85 1.18 22.97 -2.78
CA ALA A 85 0.88 21.56 -2.58
C ALA A 85 1.34 21.04 -1.22
N SER A 86 2.42 21.59 -0.68
CA SER A 86 2.93 21.26 0.64
C SER A 86 2.00 21.72 1.77
N THR A 87 1.53 22.94 1.74
CA THR A 87 0.65 23.53 2.78
C THR A 87 -0.73 22.85 2.77
N TYR A 88 -1.28 22.58 1.59
CA TYR A 88 -2.57 21.90 1.47
C TYR A 88 -2.49 20.44 1.92
N SER A 89 -1.47 19.72 1.47
CA SER A 89 -1.24 18.33 1.85
C SER A 89 -1.01 18.19 3.36
N LYS A 90 -0.24 19.09 3.95
CA LYS A 90 0.03 19.11 5.39
C LYS A 90 -1.25 19.35 6.20
N ALA A 91 -2.03 20.36 5.84
CA ALA A 91 -3.29 20.69 6.53
C ALA A 91 -4.32 19.54 6.44
N ILE A 92 -4.44 18.87 5.29
CA ILE A 92 -5.31 17.71 5.13
C ILE A 92 -4.82 16.55 5.99
N ALA A 93 -3.53 16.25 5.95
CA ALA A 93 -2.99 15.10 6.63
C ALA A 93 -2.97 15.28 8.15
N GLU A 94 -2.72 16.47 8.67
CA GLU A 94 -2.90 16.78 10.10
C GLU A 94 -4.35 16.57 10.54
N ARG A 95 -5.29 16.95 9.68
CA ARG A 95 -6.72 16.76 9.93
C ARG A 95 -7.11 15.28 10.01
N PHE A 96 -6.47 14.42 9.21
CA PHE A 96 -6.75 13.00 9.16
C PHE A 96 -5.73 12.14 9.93
N LEU A 97 -4.81 12.75 10.67
CA LEU A 97 -3.77 12.03 11.39
C LEU A 97 -4.33 10.95 12.32
N VAL A 98 -5.40 11.26 13.05
CA VAL A 98 -6.07 10.31 13.95
C VAL A 98 -6.68 9.15 13.14
N ASP A 99 -7.40 9.48 12.06
CA ASP A 99 -8.06 8.49 11.20
C ASP A 99 -7.03 7.56 10.56
N LEU A 100 -5.92 8.11 10.06
CA LEU A 100 -4.85 7.33 9.44
C LEU A 100 -4.12 6.44 10.45
N ALA A 101 -3.80 6.97 11.63
CA ALA A 101 -3.12 6.21 12.67
C ALA A 101 -4.00 5.06 13.19
N TRP A 102 -5.28 5.34 13.41
CA TRP A 102 -6.25 4.32 13.80
C TRP A 102 -6.42 3.25 12.73
N ALA A 103 -6.74 3.65 11.50
CA ALA A 103 -7.02 2.70 10.42
C ALA A 103 -5.80 1.83 10.08
N SER A 104 -4.59 2.40 10.09
CA SER A 104 -3.36 1.64 9.86
C SER A 104 -3.11 0.62 10.97
N SER A 105 -3.31 1.01 12.23
CA SER A 105 -3.15 0.11 13.38
C SER A 105 -4.22 -0.99 13.39
N ASP A 106 -5.48 -0.67 13.05
CA ASP A 106 -6.58 -1.63 12.95
C ASP A 106 -6.30 -2.71 11.88
N LEU A 107 -5.73 -2.33 10.73
CA LEU A 107 -5.30 -3.27 9.70
C LEU A 107 -4.24 -4.27 10.18
N GLU A 108 -3.44 -3.90 11.17
CA GLU A 108 -2.43 -4.75 11.79
C GLU A 108 -2.96 -5.52 13.01
N GLY A 109 -4.26 -5.42 13.29
CA GLY A 109 -4.93 -6.16 14.35
C GLY A 109 -4.98 -5.47 15.71
N ASN A 110 -4.68 -4.16 15.77
CA ASN A 110 -4.84 -3.35 16.97
C ASN A 110 -6.31 -3.27 17.37
N THR A 111 -6.60 -3.32 18.67
CA THR A 111 -7.98 -3.36 19.18
C THR A 111 -8.49 -2.02 19.72
N TYR A 112 -7.71 -0.93 19.61
CA TYR A 112 -8.19 0.41 19.92
C TYR A 112 -9.33 0.82 19.00
N ASP A 113 -10.38 1.40 19.56
CA ASP A 113 -11.39 2.10 18.76
C ASP A 113 -10.92 3.51 18.39
N HIS A 114 -11.65 4.15 17.47
CA HIS A 114 -11.28 5.47 16.97
C HIS A 114 -11.24 6.53 18.08
N LEU A 115 -12.20 6.52 19.02
CA LEU A 115 -12.26 7.50 20.10
C LEU A 115 -11.08 7.35 21.08
N SER A 116 -10.78 6.12 21.49
CA SER A 116 -9.63 5.85 22.36
C SER A 116 -8.30 6.21 21.67
N THR A 117 -8.20 6.01 20.35
CA THR A 117 -7.05 6.46 19.55
C THR A 117 -6.93 7.97 19.53
N GLU A 118 -8.05 8.69 19.38
CA GLU A 118 -8.05 10.15 19.41
C GLU A 118 -7.59 10.70 20.78
N VAL A 119 -8.09 10.11 21.87
CA VAL A 119 -7.69 10.47 23.25
C VAL A 119 -6.21 10.22 23.46
N LEU A 120 -5.70 9.07 23.02
CA LEU A 120 -4.28 8.75 23.11
C LEU A 120 -3.41 9.73 22.32
N ILE A 121 -3.80 10.05 21.10
CA ILE A 121 -3.04 10.95 20.21
C ILE A 121 -3.04 12.39 20.73
N LYS A 122 -4.18 12.89 21.22
CA LYS A 122 -4.34 14.29 21.65
C LYS A 122 -3.86 14.55 23.07
N TYR A 123 -4.10 13.63 23.98
CA TYR A 123 -3.88 13.84 25.42
C TYR A 123 -2.83 12.93 26.02
N GLY A 124 -2.36 11.92 25.29
CA GLY A 124 -1.36 10.95 25.78
C GLY A 124 -1.95 9.91 26.73
N GLU A 125 -3.28 9.81 26.83
CA GLU A 125 -3.96 8.91 27.75
C GLU A 125 -4.22 7.55 27.10
N SER A 126 -3.58 6.50 27.63
CA SER A 126 -3.81 5.12 27.18
C SER A 126 -5.16 4.60 27.66
N ALA A 127 -5.87 3.89 26.80
CA ALA A 127 -7.12 3.25 27.19
C ALA A 127 -6.88 2.13 28.20
N SER A 128 -7.74 2.03 29.20
CA SER A 128 -7.64 1.00 30.24
C SER A 128 -7.76 -0.41 29.65
N GLY A 129 -6.91 -1.32 30.10
CA GLY A 129 -6.94 -2.72 29.69
C GLY A 129 -6.33 -3.00 28.31
N ARG A 130 -5.70 -2.03 27.67
CA ARG A 130 -4.99 -2.20 26.38
C ARG A 130 -3.53 -2.61 26.59
N ASP A 131 -3.01 -3.39 25.65
CA ASP A 131 -1.61 -3.80 25.65
C ASP A 131 -0.70 -2.59 25.37
N ARG A 132 0.51 -2.61 25.96
CA ARG A 132 1.54 -1.63 25.69
C ARG A 132 1.97 -1.63 24.21
N MET A 133 2.00 -2.80 23.57
CA MET A 133 2.33 -2.92 22.16
C MET A 133 1.27 -2.24 21.27
N GLU A 134 -0.02 -2.40 21.60
CA GLU A 134 -1.10 -1.72 20.88
C GLU A 134 -0.98 -0.20 20.99
N THR A 135 -0.68 0.30 22.19
CA THR A 135 -0.45 1.73 22.43
C THR A 135 0.76 2.24 21.67
N ALA A 136 1.89 1.50 21.70
CA ALA A 136 3.10 1.83 20.96
C ALA A 136 2.84 1.88 19.45
N MET A 137 2.10 0.91 18.91
CA MET A 137 1.75 0.86 17.49
C MET A 137 1.04 2.15 17.02
N ILE A 138 0.04 2.63 17.74
CA ILE A 138 -0.67 3.87 17.41
C ILE A 138 0.26 5.09 17.45
N LEU A 139 1.07 5.21 18.50
CA LEU A 139 2.01 6.32 18.65
C LEU A 139 3.10 6.30 17.58
N ASN A 140 3.54 5.11 17.18
CA ASN A 140 4.50 4.91 16.11
C ASN A 140 3.91 5.31 14.75
N HIS A 141 2.68 4.92 14.45
CA HIS A 141 1.98 5.37 13.25
C HIS A 141 1.83 6.89 13.23
N LYS A 142 1.41 7.50 14.35
CA LYS A 142 1.38 8.96 14.48
C LYS A 142 2.74 9.58 14.16
N ALA A 143 3.82 9.07 14.76
CA ALA A 143 5.17 9.61 14.56
C ALA A 143 5.63 9.47 13.10
N ALA A 144 5.39 8.31 12.47
CA ALA A 144 5.74 8.06 11.08
C ALA A 144 4.95 8.96 10.12
N ILE A 145 3.63 9.11 10.33
CA ILE A 145 2.78 10.00 9.54
C ILE A 145 3.23 11.45 9.70
N SER A 146 3.48 11.92 10.92
CA SER A 146 3.97 13.29 11.16
C SER A 146 5.31 13.55 10.46
N ALA A 147 6.26 12.59 10.55
CA ALA A 147 7.53 12.70 9.85
C ALA A 147 7.40 12.73 8.33
N MET A 148 6.42 11.98 7.76
CA MET A 148 6.11 12.06 6.33
C MET A 148 5.56 13.43 5.94
N LEU A 149 4.71 14.02 6.79
CA LEU A 149 4.13 15.34 6.57
C LEU A 149 5.16 16.46 6.65
N ASP A 150 6.09 16.36 7.61
CA ASP A 150 7.17 17.31 7.77
C ASP A 150 8.19 17.24 6.62
N GLY A 151 8.35 16.08 6.00
CA GLY A 151 9.20 15.85 4.84
C GLY A 151 8.52 16.04 3.49
N LEU A 152 7.36 16.69 3.40
CA LEU A 152 6.68 17.01 2.13
C LEU A 152 7.35 18.21 1.42
N ASP A 153 8.60 18.02 1.08
CA ASP A 153 9.42 18.97 0.29
C ASP A 153 9.41 18.68 -1.22
N GLY A 154 8.61 17.70 -1.62
CA GLY A 154 8.52 17.23 -3.02
C GLY A 154 9.62 16.26 -3.42
N GLN A 155 10.50 15.86 -2.51
CA GLN A 155 11.50 14.87 -2.79
C GLN A 155 10.95 13.44 -2.65
N PHE A 156 11.38 12.58 -3.55
CA PHE A 156 11.01 11.17 -3.52
C PHE A 156 11.87 10.45 -2.46
N PRO A 157 11.30 9.53 -1.65
CA PRO A 157 12.06 8.87 -0.61
C PRO A 157 13.15 7.95 -1.20
N ASP A 158 14.32 8.00 -0.63
CA ASP A 158 15.39 7.03 -0.89
C ASP A 158 15.32 5.83 0.08
N THR A 159 16.25 4.88 -0.08
CA THR A 159 16.32 3.69 0.77
C THR A 159 16.50 4.04 2.24
N HIS A 160 17.32 5.05 2.54
CA HIS A 160 17.59 5.47 3.91
C HIS A 160 16.35 6.08 4.57
N GLU A 161 15.58 6.87 3.82
CA GLU A 161 14.32 7.42 4.30
C GLU A 161 13.27 6.33 4.57
N VAL A 162 13.16 5.33 3.71
CA VAL A 162 12.27 4.18 3.94
C VAL A 162 12.69 3.40 5.20
N GLN A 163 13.99 3.17 5.40
CA GLN A 163 14.52 2.55 6.60
C GLN A 163 14.24 3.37 7.87
N ARG A 164 14.43 4.68 7.82
CA ARG A 164 14.08 5.59 8.94
C ARG A 164 12.60 5.51 9.30
N ARG A 165 11.71 5.45 8.33
CA ARG A 165 10.26 5.30 8.56
C ARG A 165 9.93 3.96 9.20
N HIS A 166 10.59 2.89 8.77
CA HIS A 166 10.46 1.59 9.43
C HIS A 166 10.90 1.65 10.89
N VAL A 167 12.02 2.31 11.21
CA VAL A 167 12.46 2.53 12.60
C VAL A 167 11.36 3.23 13.42
N LEU A 168 10.73 4.28 12.87
CA LEU A 168 9.66 5.00 13.57
C LEU A 168 8.43 4.10 13.80
N MET A 169 8.05 3.31 12.79
CA MET A 169 6.86 2.45 12.87
C MET A 169 7.04 1.27 13.81
N MET A 170 8.27 0.75 13.94
CA MET A 170 8.55 -0.49 14.67
C MET A 170 9.24 -0.29 16.02
N ARG A 171 9.41 0.97 16.46
CA ARG A 171 9.99 1.27 17.78
C ARG A 171 9.19 0.58 18.88
N ASP A 172 9.88 -0.08 19.80
CA ASP A 172 9.31 -0.83 20.91
C ASP A 172 8.41 -2.04 20.51
N LEU A 173 8.38 -2.37 19.20
CA LEU A 173 7.66 -3.53 18.65
C LEU A 173 8.62 -4.59 18.14
N LEU A 174 9.84 -4.20 17.72
CA LEU A 174 10.89 -5.10 17.25
C LEU A 174 12.17 -4.91 18.07
N ASP A 175 13.04 -5.92 18.01
CA ASP A 175 14.38 -5.84 18.56
C ASP A 175 15.22 -4.77 17.86
N ALA A 176 16.11 -4.12 18.60
CA ALA A 176 16.92 -3.00 18.09
C ALA A 176 17.74 -3.35 16.83
N GLY A 177 18.14 -4.61 16.68
CA GLY A 177 18.90 -5.08 15.52
C GLY A 177 18.07 -5.20 14.23
N ASP A 178 16.75 -5.27 14.35
CA ASP A 178 15.83 -5.42 13.21
C ASP A 178 15.21 -4.08 12.78
N LEU A 179 15.35 -3.04 13.61
CA LEU A 179 14.84 -1.71 13.31
C LEU A 179 15.52 -1.10 12.09
N GLY A 180 14.75 -0.89 11.02
CA GLY A 180 15.25 -0.33 9.76
C GLY A 180 16.15 -1.29 8.97
N ALA A 181 16.40 -2.49 9.47
CA ALA A 181 17.27 -3.45 8.83
C ALA A 181 16.51 -4.21 7.72
N ILE A 182 17.14 -4.33 6.56
CA ILE A 182 16.67 -5.25 5.53
C ILE A 182 16.86 -6.66 6.04
N ARG A 183 15.79 -7.44 6.09
CA ARG A 183 15.78 -8.76 6.69
C ARG A 183 16.71 -9.76 6.00
N ARG A 184 17.14 -10.73 6.77
CA ARG A 184 17.94 -11.89 6.35
C ARG A 184 17.20 -13.21 6.58
N THR A 185 15.97 -13.13 7.06
CA THR A 185 15.13 -14.27 7.42
C THR A 185 13.98 -14.42 6.46
N SER A 186 13.43 -15.62 6.36
CA SER A 186 12.21 -15.89 5.61
C SER A 186 11.01 -15.34 6.38
N VAL A 187 10.06 -14.76 5.66
CA VAL A 187 8.77 -14.33 6.19
C VAL A 187 7.64 -15.06 5.47
N GLN A 188 6.53 -15.22 6.17
CA GLN A 188 5.30 -15.76 5.61
C GLN A 188 4.21 -14.71 5.73
N ILE A 189 3.48 -14.50 4.64
CA ILE A 189 2.35 -13.58 4.63
C ILE A 189 1.08 -14.38 4.88
N THR A 190 0.36 -14.04 5.94
CA THR A 190 -0.91 -14.68 6.28
C THR A 190 -1.92 -14.56 5.12
N ALA A 191 -2.69 -15.63 4.92
CA ALA A 191 -3.75 -15.70 3.91
C ALA A 191 -3.29 -15.57 2.44
N THR A 192 -2.01 -15.84 2.14
CA THR A 192 -1.52 -15.93 0.75
C THR A 192 -0.56 -17.10 0.58
N ASN A 193 -0.42 -17.57 -0.66
CA ASN A 193 0.59 -18.55 -1.07
C ASN A 193 1.84 -17.89 -1.70
N TYR A 194 1.97 -16.58 -1.60
CA TYR A 194 3.16 -15.89 -2.05
C TYR A 194 4.33 -16.14 -1.07
N ARG A 195 5.49 -16.42 -1.63
CA ARG A 195 6.74 -16.63 -0.89
C ARG A 195 7.75 -15.56 -1.28
N PRO A 196 7.94 -14.53 -0.43
CA PRO A 196 8.97 -13.52 -0.63
C PRO A 196 10.38 -14.13 -0.63
N SER A 197 11.34 -13.48 -1.27
CA SER A 197 12.74 -13.86 -1.18
C SER A 197 13.26 -13.72 0.25
N SER A 198 14.20 -14.57 0.64
CA SER A 198 15.01 -14.41 1.85
C SER A 198 16.45 -13.96 1.55
N ASP A 199 16.76 -13.72 0.29
CA ASP A 199 18.07 -13.23 -0.12
C ASP A 199 18.19 -11.74 0.14
N HIS A 200 19.04 -11.38 1.09
CA HIS A 200 19.27 -10.00 1.49
C HIS A 200 19.71 -9.07 0.36
N ALA A 201 20.58 -9.56 -0.52
CA ALA A 201 21.10 -8.74 -1.64
C ALA A 201 20.00 -8.49 -2.67
N LEU A 202 19.17 -9.50 -2.98
CA LEU A 202 18.01 -9.32 -3.86
C LEU A 202 17.00 -8.33 -3.27
N LEU A 203 16.77 -8.37 -1.97
CA LEU A 203 15.84 -7.45 -1.30
C LEU A 203 16.38 -6.01 -1.29
N ALA A 204 17.67 -5.83 -0.99
CA ALA A 204 18.31 -4.50 -0.97
C ALA A 204 18.33 -3.88 -2.38
N ASN A 205 18.77 -4.65 -3.37
CA ASN A 205 18.79 -4.20 -4.77
C ASN A 205 17.38 -3.94 -5.31
N GLY A 206 16.43 -4.81 -4.98
CA GLY A 206 15.03 -4.66 -5.38
C GLY A 206 14.39 -3.40 -4.80
N LEU A 207 14.66 -3.06 -3.53
CA LEU A 207 14.17 -1.82 -2.92
C LEU A 207 14.78 -0.59 -3.60
N SER A 208 16.09 -0.58 -3.82
CA SER A 208 16.77 0.51 -4.51
C SER A 208 16.26 0.72 -5.94
N ASP A 209 16.11 -0.36 -6.72
CA ASP A 209 15.57 -0.31 -8.09
C ASP A 209 14.11 0.17 -8.11
N LEU A 210 13.29 -0.31 -7.17
CA LEU A 210 11.90 0.11 -7.02
C LEU A 210 11.79 1.62 -6.78
N LEU A 211 12.56 2.15 -5.82
CA LEU A 211 12.54 3.56 -5.47
C LEU A 211 13.02 4.45 -6.62
N ALA A 212 14.12 4.05 -7.28
CA ALA A 212 14.62 4.75 -8.45
C ALA A 212 13.58 4.82 -9.57
N LYS A 213 12.96 3.67 -9.91
CA LYS A 213 11.93 3.62 -10.95
C LYS A 213 10.67 4.40 -10.60
N ALA A 214 10.20 4.30 -9.37
CA ALA A 214 9.02 5.02 -8.93
C ALA A 214 9.23 6.54 -8.93
N SER A 215 10.44 7.02 -8.64
CA SER A 215 10.78 8.45 -8.70
C SER A 215 10.75 9.03 -10.12
N GLU A 216 10.92 8.20 -11.16
CA GLU A 216 10.85 8.61 -12.56
C GLU A 216 9.43 8.62 -13.13
N VAL A 217 8.45 8.04 -12.41
CA VAL A 217 7.05 7.97 -12.86
C VAL A 217 6.40 9.34 -12.76
N LYS A 218 5.91 9.85 -13.88
CA LYS A 218 5.30 11.19 -13.98
C LYS A 218 3.86 11.25 -13.44
N GLU A 219 3.13 10.14 -13.54
CA GLU A 219 1.75 10.07 -13.07
C GLU A 219 1.74 9.71 -11.56
N PRO A 220 1.27 10.61 -10.67
CA PRO A 220 1.45 10.46 -9.23
C PRO A 220 0.71 9.25 -8.64
N PHE A 221 -0.44 8.88 -9.16
CA PHE A 221 -1.17 7.70 -8.68
C PHE A 221 -0.49 6.40 -9.10
N GLU A 222 0.12 6.36 -10.30
CA GLU A 222 0.93 5.24 -10.74
C GLU A 222 2.20 5.14 -9.86
N ALA A 223 2.89 6.26 -9.60
CA ALA A 223 4.07 6.29 -8.74
C ALA A 223 3.76 5.73 -7.34
N ALA A 224 2.68 6.22 -6.73
CA ALA A 224 2.22 5.76 -5.42
C ALA A 224 1.85 4.26 -5.44
N PHE A 225 1.18 3.79 -6.50
CA PHE A 225 0.82 2.39 -6.63
C PHE A 225 2.02 1.48 -6.85
N VAL A 226 3.00 1.92 -7.64
CA VAL A 226 4.27 1.19 -7.86
C VAL A 226 5.02 1.02 -6.54
N LEU A 227 5.09 2.07 -5.72
CA LEU A 227 5.68 1.98 -4.38
C LEU A 227 4.92 1.01 -3.49
N LEU A 228 3.60 1.18 -3.35
CA LEU A 228 2.77 0.35 -2.49
C LEU A 228 2.86 -1.13 -2.88
N ALA A 229 2.66 -1.42 -4.16
CA ALA A 229 2.69 -2.78 -4.68
C ALA A 229 4.10 -3.39 -4.62
N GLY A 230 5.13 -2.60 -4.92
CA GLY A 230 6.52 -3.04 -4.92
C GLY A 230 7.05 -3.33 -3.52
N ILE A 231 6.80 -2.46 -2.54
CA ILE A 231 7.18 -2.70 -1.13
C ILE A 231 6.45 -3.92 -0.57
N SER A 232 5.14 -4.03 -0.85
CA SER A 232 4.34 -5.20 -0.47
C SER A 232 4.81 -6.49 -1.14
N TYR A 233 5.33 -6.41 -2.36
CA TYR A 233 5.90 -7.56 -3.06
C TYR A 233 7.27 -7.97 -2.53
N LEU A 234 8.13 -7.01 -2.23
CA LEU A 234 9.47 -7.25 -1.68
C LEU A 234 9.42 -7.83 -0.26
N GLN A 235 8.52 -7.32 0.58
CA GLN A 235 8.54 -7.64 2.02
C GLN A 235 9.95 -7.45 2.59
N THR A 236 10.52 -6.26 2.41
CA THR A 236 11.93 -5.95 2.65
C THR A 236 12.30 -6.02 4.13
N PHE A 237 11.37 -5.71 5.00
CA PHE A 237 11.55 -5.69 6.45
C PHE A 237 10.87 -6.89 7.12
N GLY A 238 11.31 -7.25 8.31
CA GLY A 238 10.76 -8.34 9.12
C GLY A 238 9.64 -7.89 10.05
#